data_09529496483c1391004f142e090eb67e
#
_entry.id   09529496483c1391004f142e090eb67e
#
_cell.length_a   1.000
_cell.length_b   1.000
_cell.length_c   1.000
_cell.angle_alpha   90.00
_cell.angle_beta   90.00
_cell.angle_gamma   90.00
#
_symmetry.space_group_name_H-M   'P 1'
#
loop_
_entity.id
_entity.type
_entity.pdbx_description
1 polymer ?
#
loop_
_entity_poly.entity_id
_entity_poly.type
_entity_poly.pdbx_seq_one_letter_code
_entity_poly.pdbx_strand_id
1 'polypeptide(L)'
;AVLSTPGYCAAHRSLVHRDYGRARRSFDTEVGFYQSANWRRLRASFLRLHPLCRVCASRELTVAATVVDHVVPIKDGGARLDAANLQALCVPCHNRKTAAETSRRSAGG
;
A
#
# COMPACT_ATOMS: atom_id res chain seq x y z
N ALA A 1 -6.97 -0.13 -3.92
CA ALA A 1 -7.14 0.18 -4.44
C ALA A 1 -7.25 1.34 -5.05
N VAL A 2 -7.74 1.54 -5.13
CA VAL A 2 -7.96 2.43 -5.36
C VAL A 2 -7.39 3.30 -6.08
N LEU A 3 -6.88 3.45 -6.20
CA LEU A 3 -6.28 4.22 -6.64
C LEU A 3 -6.13 4.45 -7.86
N SER A 4 -6.49 4.21 -8.22
CA SER A 4 -6.24 4.21 -9.29
C SER A 4 -6.70 4.84 -10.34
N THR A 5 -7.17 5.80 -10.36
CA THR A 5 -7.66 6.46 -11.37
C THR A 5 -6.64 7.12 -12.09
N PRO A 6 -6.36 6.73 -13.15
CA PRO A 6 -5.31 7.25 -13.89
C PRO A 6 -5.38 8.67 -14.10
N GLY A 7 -6.37 9.16 -14.43
CA GLY A 7 -6.36 10.48 -14.73
C GLY A 7 -6.15 11.43 -13.67
N TYR A 8 -6.14 10.99 -12.50
CA TYR A 8 -6.09 11.78 -11.51
C TYR A 8 -4.97 12.57 -11.44
N CYS A 9 -4.33 12.54 -11.90
CA CYS A 9 -3.42 12.82 -12.24
C CYS A 9 -2.42 13.75 -12.12
N ALA A 10 -1.49 13.61 -12.76
CA ALA A 10 -0.33 14.36 -12.68
C ALA A 10 -0.56 15.83 -12.82
N ALA A 11 -1.34 16.19 -13.77
CA ALA A 11 -1.63 17.58 -13.98
C ALA A 11 -2.27 18.21 -12.76
N HIS A 12 -3.17 17.50 -12.19
CA HIS A 12 -3.85 17.98 -11.03
C HIS A 12 -2.91 18.17 -9.88
N ARG A 13 -2.03 17.24 -9.66
CA ARG A 13 -1.06 17.36 -8.62
C ARG A 13 -0.16 18.55 -8.80
N SER A 14 0.28 18.78 -9.99
CA SER A 14 1.20 19.85 -10.21
C SER A 14 0.58 21.21 -9.98
N LEU A 15 -0.73 21.30 -10.05
CA LEU A 15 -1.37 22.55 -9.76
C LEU A 15 -1.48 22.83 -8.28
N VAL A 16 -1.54 21.81 -7.50
CA VAL A 16 -1.76 21.97 -6.14
C VAL A 16 -0.63 21.94 -5.24
N HIS A 17 0.27 21.08 -5.42
CA HIS A 17 1.17 20.82 -4.39
C HIS A 17 2.05 21.92 -3.94
N ARG A 18 2.32 22.92 -4.72
CA ARG A 18 3.27 23.86 -4.27
C ARG A 18 2.82 24.66 -3.11
N ASP A 19 1.55 24.71 -2.85
CA ASP A 19 1.04 25.49 -1.76
C ASP A 19 0.93 24.72 -0.47
N TYR A 20 1.31 23.46 -0.48
CA TYR A 20 1.17 22.64 0.69
C TYR A 20 2.55 22.20 1.14
N GLY A 21 2.81 22.01 2.31
CA GLY A 21 4.11 21.72 2.82
C GLY A 21 4.57 20.30 2.59
N ARG A 22 5.50 19.86 3.39
CA ARG A 22 6.10 18.58 3.25
C ARG A 22 5.17 17.42 3.30
N ALA A 23 4.13 17.51 4.12
CA ALA A 23 3.18 16.42 4.25
C ALA A 23 2.49 16.16 2.93
N ARG A 24 2.18 17.23 2.21
CA ARG A 24 1.51 17.07 0.93
C ARG A 24 2.43 16.45 -0.11
N ARG A 25 3.68 16.86 -0.13
CA ARG A 25 4.63 16.27 -1.06
C ARG A 25 4.85 14.79 -0.78
N SER A 26 4.87 14.42 0.49
CA SER A 26 5.01 13.03 0.87
C SER A 26 3.83 12.21 0.37
N PHE A 27 2.63 12.73 0.54
CA PHE A 27 1.42 12.06 0.06
C PHE A 27 1.46 11.88 -1.44
N ASP A 28 1.82 12.92 -2.18
CA ASP A 28 1.88 12.84 -3.63
C ASP A 28 2.91 11.82 -4.10
N THR A 29 4.02 11.70 -3.39
CA THR A 29 5.04 10.72 -3.72
C THR A 29 4.50 9.30 -3.53
N GLU A 30 3.76 9.06 -2.47
CA GLU A 30 3.19 7.75 -2.25
C GLU A 30 2.15 7.39 -3.30
N VAL A 31 1.28 8.34 -3.62
CA VAL A 31 0.27 8.11 -4.65
C VAL A 31 0.95 7.79 -5.98
N GLY A 32 1.98 8.55 -6.34
CA GLY A 32 2.71 8.31 -7.56
C GLY A 32 3.34 6.93 -7.61
N PHE A 33 3.88 6.48 -6.48
CA PHE A 33 4.47 5.16 -6.41
C PHE A 33 3.42 4.08 -6.69
N TYR A 34 2.26 4.15 -6.04
CA TYR A 34 1.24 3.12 -6.20
C TYR A 34 0.60 3.14 -7.59
N GLN A 35 0.78 4.21 -8.34
CA GLN A 35 0.31 4.28 -9.71
C GLN A 35 1.39 3.90 -10.73
N SER A 36 2.61 3.65 -10.27
CA SER A 36 3.70 3.36 -11.18
C SER A 36 3.53 2.00 -11.85
N ALA A 37 4.07 1.88 -13.05
CA ALA A 37 4.03 0.61 -13.77
C ALA A 37 4.82 -0.48 -13.04
N ASN A 38 5.93 -0.09 -12.40
CA ASN A 38 6.74 -1.06 -11.66
C ASN A 38 5.95 -1.66 -10.51
N TRP A 39 5.25 -0.82 -9.75
CA TRP A 39 4.46 -1.33 -8.64
C TRP A 39 3.32 -2.21 -9.14
N ARG A 40 2.63 -1.77 -10.18
CA ARG A 40 1.49 -2.55 -10.69
C ARG A 40 1.91 -3.92 -11.20
N ARG A 41 3.05 -3.98 -11.87
CA ARG A 41 3.55 -5.28 -12.35
C ARG A 41 3.96 -6.18 -11.19
N LEU A 42 4.65 -5.63 -10.21
CA LEU A 42 5.07 -6.40 -9.05
C LEU A 42 3.87 -6.89 -8.27
N ARG A 43 2.89 -6.03 -8.08
CA ARG A 43 1.68 -6.40 -7.36
C ARG A 43 0.95 -7.55 -8.05
N ALA A 44 0.75 -7.44 -9.35
CA ALA A 44 0.05 -8.48 -10.08
C ALA A 44 0.80 -9.81 -10.02
N SER A 45 2.10 -9.76 -10.17
CA SER A 45 2.94 -10.93 -10.09
C SER A 45 2.88 -11.56 -8.71
N PHE A 46 2.95 -10.74 -7.68
CA PHE A 46 2.92 -11.21 -6.31
C PHE A 46 1.60 -11.92 -6.00
N LEU A 47 0.48 -11.34 -6.44
CA LEU A 47 -0.83 -11.96 -6.20
C LEU A 47 -0.98 -13.28 -6.95
N ARG A 48 -0.38 -13.41 -8.11
CA ARG A 48 -0.42 -14.69 -8.82
C ARG A 48 0.32 -15.76 -8.05
N LEU A 49 1.42 -15.41 -7.41
CA LEU A 49 2.21 -16.37 -6.64
C LEU A 49 1.66 -16.59 -5.24
N HIS A 50 0.94 -15.63 -4.71
CA HIS A 50 0.41 -15.70 -3.35
C HIS A 50 -1.06 -15.32 -3.35
N PRO A 51 -1.93 -16.18 -3.86
CA PRO A 51 -3.34 -15.85 -4.03
C PRO A 51 -4.19 -15.84 -2.77
N LEU A 52 -3.64 -16.33 -1.65
CA LEU A 52 -4.42 -16.43 -0.42
C LEU A 52 -3.93 -15.44 0.63
N CYS A 53 -4.87 -14.94 1.42
CA CYS A 53 -4.54 -14.02 2.49
C CYS A 53 -3.61 -14.69 3.50
N ARG A 54 -2.47 -14.06 3.73
CA ARG A 54 -1.45 -14.60 4.63
C ARG A 54 -1.94 -14.74 6.06
N VAL A 55 -2.68 -13.74 6.54
CA VAL A 55 -3.18 -13.75 7.91
C VAL A 55 -4.25 -14.80 8.09
N CYS A 56 -5.19 -14.90 7.15
CA CYS A 56 -6.21 -15.94 7.22
C CYS A 56 -5.59 -17.32 7.16
N ALA A 57 -4.58 -17.49 6.31
CA ALA A 57 -3.90 -18.78 6.20
C ALA A 57 -3.24 -19.17 7.52
N SER A 58 -2.73 -18.21 8.27
CA SER A 58 -2.13 -18.50 9.56
C SER A 58 -3.16 -18.97 10.58
N ARG A 59 -4.43 -18.76 10.29
CA ARG A 59 -5.53 -19.26 11.11
C ARG A 59 -6.21 -20.45 10.47
N GLU A 60 -5.54 -21.05 9.49
CA GLU A 60 -6.04 -22.20 8.79
C GLU A 60 -7.33 -21.94 8.01
N LEU A 61 -7.49 -20.70 7.55
CA LEU A 61 -8.62 -20.30 6.71
C LEU A 61 -8.13 -20.05 5.30
N THR A 62 -8.95 -20.41 4.33
CA THR A 62 -8.63 -20.20 2.93
C THR A 62 -9.45 -19.03 2.40
N VAL A 63 -8.84 -17.88 2.33
CA VAL A 63 -9.50 -16.65 1.89
C VAL A 63 -8.65 -16.01 0.83
N ALA A 64 -9.25 -15.65 -0.29
CA ALA A 64 -8.53 -15.03 -1.39
C ALA A 64 -7.98 -13.68 -0.97
N ALA A 65 -6.74 -13.40 -1.40
CA ALA A 65 -6.13 -12.11 -1.17
C ALA A 65 -6.45 -11.20 -2.35
N THR A 66 -6.71 -9.95 -2.06
CA THR A 66 -6.95 -8.96 -3.12
C THR A 66 -6.07 -7.73 -2.93
N VAL A 67 -5.34 -7.65 -1.84
CA VAL A 67 -4.50 -6.51 -1.53
C VAL A 67 -3.07 -6.99 -1.36
N VAL A 68 -2.12 -6.25 -1.90
CA VAL A 68 -0.70 -6.48 -1.61
C VAL A 68 -0.25 -5.34 -0.71
N ASP A 69 0.29 -5.71 0.43
CA ASP A 69 0.64 -4.77 1.48
C ASP A 69 2.13 -4.87 1.77
N HIS A 70 2.72 -3.81 2.29
CA HIS A 70 4.11 -3.83 2.73
C HIS A 70 4.15 -4.28 4.19
N VAL A 71 4.93 -5.32 4.47
CA VAL A 71 5.06 -5.83 5.83
C VAL A 71 5.55 -4.72 6.75
N VAL A 72 6.63 -4.05 6.35
CA VAL A 72 7.07 -2.84 7.00
C VAL A 72 6.61 -1.69 6.11
N PRO A 73 5.76 -0.80 6.61
CA PRO A 73 5.25 0.29 5.78
C PRO A 73 6.37 1.13 5.20
N ILE A 74 6.15 1.65 4.01
CA ILE A 74 7.11 2.53 3.37
C ILE A 74 7.43 3.71 4.27
N LYS A 75 6.45 4.24 4.95
CA LYS A 75 6.65 5.36 5.86
C LYS A 75 7.58 5.03 7.00
N ASP A 76 7.68 3.76 7.36
CA ASP A 76 8.55 3.31 8.44
C ASP A 76 9.85 2.73 7.91
N GLY A 77 10.19 3.05 6.67
CA GLY A 77 11.46 2.62 6.09
C GLY A 77 11.41 1.31 5.34
N GLY A 78 10.23 0.76 5.12
CA GLY A 78 10.11 -0.50 4.41
C GLY A 78 10.48 -0.39 2.95
N ALA A 79 11.02 -1.45 2.39
CA ALA A 79 11.41 -1.47 0.99
C ALA A 79 10.17 -1.43 0.10
N ARG A 80 10.23 -0.63 -0.94
CA ARG A 80 9.06 -0.43 -1.80
C ARG A 80 8.82 -1.55 -2.79
N LEU A 81 9.88 -2.06 -3.39
CA LEU A 81 9.76 -3.03 -4.47
C LEU A 81 10.43 -4.37 -4.18
N ASP A 82 10.61 -4.69 -2.92
CA ASP A 82 11.23 -5.93 -2.53
C ASP A 82 10.13 -6.92 -2.14
N ALA A 83 10.01 -8.01 -2.87
CA ALA A 83 8.99 -9.01 -2.60
C ALA A 83 9.09 -9.55 -1.18
N ALA A 84 10.26 -9.56 -0.59
CA ALA A 84 10.43 -10.02 0.79
C ALA A 84 9.70 -9.12 1.79
N ASN A 85 9.39 -7.88 1.40
CA ASN A 85 8.66 -6.96 2.24
C ASN A 85 7.19 -6.86 1.85
N LEU A 86 6.68 -7.80 1.05
CA LEU A 86 5.29 -7.76 0.64
C LEU A 86 4.51 -8.92 1.24
N GLN A 87 3.22 -8.73 1.37
CA GLN A 87 2.32 -9.81 1.79
C GLN A 87 0.98 -9.63 1.12
N ALA A 88 0.30 -10.74 0.88
CA ALA A 88 -1.02 -10.73 0.26
C ALA A 88 -2.07 -10.82 1.37
N LEU A 89 -3.07 -9.95 1.33
CA LEU A 89 -4.08 -9.89 2.37
C LEU A 89 -5.47 -9.76 1.75
N CYS A 90 -6.47 -10.20 2.48
CA CYS A 90 -7.85 -9.87 2.15
C CYS A 90 -8.12 -8.46 2.71
N VAL A 91 -9.18 -7.83 2.23
CA VAL A 91 -9.49 -6.47 2.65
C VAL A 91 -9.68 -6.33 4.16
N PRO A 92 -10.44 -7.18 4.84
CA PRO A 92 -10.58 -7.04 6.28
C PRO A 92 -9.26 -7.12 7.05
N CYS A 93 -8.38 -8.03 6.66
CA CYS A 93 -7.09 -8.15 7.33
C CYS A 93 -6.21 -6.93 7.07
N HIS A 94 -6.24 -6.44 5.84
CA HIS A 94 -5.50 -5.23 5.51
C HIS A 94 -6.00 -4.03 6.32
N ASN A 95 -7.31 -3.90 6.44
CA ASN A 95 -7.88 -2.79 7.20
C ASN A 95 -7.51 -2.87 8.68
N ARG A 96 -7.50 -4.07 9.24
CA ARG A 96 -7.08 -4.23 10.63
C ARG A 96 -5.63 -3.84 10.84
N LYS A 97 -4.78 -4.24 9.91
CA LYS A 97 -3.37 -3.89 9.99
C LYS A 97 -3.17 -2.38 9.91
N THR A 98 -3.85 -1.74 8.96
CA THR A 98 -3.76 -0.30 8.79
C THR A 98 -4.23 0.44 10.04
N ALA A 99 -5.32 -0.01 10.63
CA ALA A 99 -5.83 0.61 11.84
C ALA A 99 -4.85 0.47 13.00
N ALA A 100 -4.20 -0.68 13.12
CA ALA A 100 -3.22 -0.90 14.16
C ALA A 100 -1.99 -0.02 13.96
N GLU A 101 -1.55 0.14 12.72
CA GLU A 101 -0.42 1.00 12.42
C GLU A 101 -0.72 2.45 12.74
N THR A 102 -1.91 2.89 12.39
CA THR A 102 -2.34 4.25 12.66
C THR A 102 -2.40 4.51 14.16
N SER A 103 -2.93 3.56 14.91
CA SER A 103 -2.99 3.68 16.35
C SER A 103 -1.61 3.78 16.97
N ARG A 104 -0.68 2.97 16.51
CA ARG A 104 0.68 3.03 17.05
C ARG A 104 1.33 4.37 16.76
N ARG A 105 1.13 4.91 15.56
CA ARG A 105 1.70 6.20 15.25
C ARG A 105 1.12 7.30 16.10
N SER A 106 -0.19 7.26 16.32
CA SER A 106 -0.84 8.26 17.15
C SER A 106 -0.36 8.18 18.58
N ALA A 107 -0.21 6.97 19.11
CA ALA A 107 0.22 6.79 20.47
C ALA A 107 1.69 7.19 20.63
N GLY A 108 2.48 6.94 19.62
CA GLY A 108 3.89 7.25 19.71
C GLY A 108 4.21 8.69 19.41
N GLY A 109 3.30 9.36 18.78
CA GLY A 109 3.51 10.71 18.39
C GLY A 109 3.04 11.68 19.39
#